data_67b448652e9aec20baf92ce525861ce1
#
_entry.id   67b448652e9aec20baf92ce525861ce1
#
_cell.length_a   1.000
_cell.length_b   1.000
_cell.length_c   1.000
_cell.angle_alpha   90.00
_cell.angle_beta   90.00
_cell.angle_gamma   90.00
#
_symmetry.space_group_name_H-M   'P 1'
#
loop_
_entity.id
_entity.type
_entity.pdbx_description
1 polymer ?
#
loop_
_entity_poly.entity_id
_entity_poly.type
_entity_poly.pdbx_seq_one_letter_code
_entity_poly.pdbx_strand_id
1 'polypeptide(L)'
;MSQKKRFILILLGVFVALSLVATACQPQAAPPQATEAPVTEAPPAAEEARWQQPIVVGWTPPDITGVFKTATDFFEKSAADGRAHGFNIEVISQSPATHVAFADQVAIIEDYIQREVDVIAISPIEVEVIKPAVQKANEQGIPVIIVNLLEPIEGLTIDSYIGFDNTVGAEVTAYSLLDYFGGPGVLGSGETVEVAADQYLDIDFWRELYGGLSDEDKAGIVARGVIIEGVAGGFFSTARLNGFHNVLDPYPGIEILGSPCAADWNREKGVKCAEDFLQANPENLDFFWAASNEMGLGAMLASEGAGRLELANEGPVVGDEKVAIFTNDVTPESVDRIAEGKIVAETTHGFADWGWFGTEFAVRRACGLEVPQTFDIRPRIAYQVNARQFYPDPVLPPIDWEGIKDSCQ
;
A
#
# COMPACT_ATOMS: atom_id res chain seq x y z
N MET A 1 13.24 -58.31 -18.10
CA MET A 1 12.77 -59.37 -17.13
C MET A 1 11.75 -58.69 -16.23
N SER A 2 10.49 -58.78 -16.57
CA SER A 2 9.49 -59.75 -16.11
C SER A 2 9.31 -59.65 -14.59
N GLN A 3 8.23 -59.07 -14.10
CA GLN A 3 7.05 -59.87 -13.75
C GLN A 3 5.78 -59.00 -13.66
N LYS A 4 4.93 -59.24 -14.61
CA LYS A 4 3.46 -59.22 -14.55
C LYS A 4 2.99 -60.35 -13.60
N LYS A 5 1.77 -60.18 -13.10
CA LYS A 5 0.83 -61.16 -12.50
C LYS A 5 0.67 -61.03 -10.97
N ARG A 6 -0.48 -60.49 -10.56
CA ARG A 6 -1.59 -61.29 -10.07
C ARG A 6 -2.87 -60.46 -9.97
N PHE A 7 -3.66 -60.70 -10.95
CA PHE A 7 -5.10 -60.44 -11.05
C PHE A 7 -5.87 -61.59 -10.39
N ILE A 8 -7.11 -61.30 -9.97
CA ILE A 8 -8.31 -62.20 -9.97
C ILE A 8 -8.62 -62.93 -8.64
N LEU A 9 -9.89 -62.83 -8.36
CA LEU A 9 -10.82 -63.57 -7.48
C LEU A 9 -11.00 -62.98 -6.06
N ILE A 10 -12.17 -62.41 -5.78
CA ILE A 10 -13.32 -63.18 -5.27
C ILE A 10 -14.61 -62.40 -5.58
N LEU A 11 -15.36 -62.91 -6.58
CA LEU A 11 -16.81 -62.80 -6.75
C LEU A 11 -17.32 -64.15 -6.30
N LEU A 12 -18.25 -64.25 -5.41
CA LEU A 12 -19.39 -65.20 -5.38
C LEU A 12 -19.94 -65.38 -3.97
N GLY A 13 -21.21 -65.25 -3.93
CA GLY A 13 -22.07 -65.97 -2.95
C GLY A 13 -22.63 -65.04 -1.88
N VAL A 14 -23.90 -64.79 -1.75
CA VAL A 14 -24.96 -65.77 -1.53
C VAL A 14 -26.31 -65.17 -1.84
N PHE A 15 -27.04 -65.78 -2.77
CA PHE A 15 -28.49 -65.75 -2.90
C PHE A 15 -29.09 -66.80 -1.96
N VAL A 16 -30.38 -66.72 -1.62
CA VAL A 16 -31.31 -67.61 -0.84
C VAL A 16 -31.61 -66.99 0.54
N ALA A 17 -32.86 -66.66 0.89
CA ALA A 17 -34.09 -67.41 0.76
C ALA A 17 -35.33 -66.48 0.82
N LEU A 18 -36.21 -66.68 -0.12
CA LEU A 18 -37.63 -66.31 -0.07
C LEU A 18 -38.36 -67.32 0.78
N SER A 19 -39.06 -66.91 1.83
CA SER A 19 -40.09 -67.70 2.52
C SER A 19 -41.35 -66.92 2.67
N LEU A 20 -42.36 -67.27 1.83
CA LEU A 20 -43.75 -66.86 1.97
C LEU A 20 -44.34 -67.37 3.26
N VAL A 21 -44.93 -66.49 4.06
CA VAL A 21 -45.99 -66.87 5.05
C VAL A 21 -47.17 -65.96 4.74
N ALA A 22 -48.19 -66.56 4.14
CA ALA A 22 -49.50 -65.97 4.00
C ALA A 22 -50.25 -66.22 5.33
N THR A 23 -50.65 -65.14 5.99
CA THR A 23 -51.59 -65.19 7.13
C THR A 23 -52.71 -64.23 6.88
N ALA A 24 -53.94 -64.73 7.08
CA ALA A 24 -55.23 -64.18 6.70
C ALA A 24 -55.52 -62.77 7.23
N CYS A 25 -56.26 -62.00 6.39
CA CYS A 25 -56.91 -60.78 6.75
C CYS A 25 -58.06 -60.97 7.73
N GLN A 26 -58.02 -60.27 8.83
CA GLN A 26 -59.23 -59.83 9.55
C GLN A 26 -59.27 -58.29 9.54
N PRO A 27 -60.43 -57.69 9.30
CA PRO A 27 -60.56 -56.23 9.27
C PRO A 27 -60.58 -55.71 10.73
N GLN A 28 -59.53 -55.06 11.14
CA GLN A 28 -59.49 -54.34 12.40
C GLN A 28 -60.03 -52.91 12.20
N ALA A 29 -60.98 -52.51 13.03
CA ALA A 29 -61.60 -51.20 13.00
C ALA A 29 -60.50 -50.10 13.16
N ALA A 30 -60.54 -49.12 12.32
CA ALA A 30 -59.67 -47.98 12.36
C ALA A 30 -59.83 -47.21 13.71
N PRO A 31 -58.69 -46.88 14.36
CA PRO A 31 -58.76 -45.94 15.51
C PRO A 31 -59.18 -44.55 15.02
N PRO A 32 -59.81 -43.73 15.87
CA PRO A 32 -60.25 -42.40 15.50
C PRO A 32 -59.01 -41.54 15.06
N GLN A 33 -59.14 -40.92 13.91
CA GLN A 33 -58.13 -39.95 13.46
C GLN A 33 -58.03 -38.83 14.51
N ALA A 34 -56.87 -38.76 15.14
CA ALA A 34 -56.48 -37.57 15.89
C ALA A 34 -56.45 -36.40 14.91
N THR A 35 -57.25 -35.41 15.15
CA THR A 35 -57.19 -34.13 14.44
C THR A 35 -55.82 -33.55 14.71
N GLU A 36 -54.91 -33.58 13.70
CA GLU A 36 -53.63 -32.86 13.78
C GLU A 36 -53.97 -31.38 14.05
N ALA A 37 -53.45 -30.89 15.18
CA ALA A 37 -53.48 -29.48 15.47
C ALA A 37 -52.71 -28.75 14.31
N PRO A 38 -53.18 -27.58 13.89
CA PRO A 38 -52.50 -26.81 12.85
C PRO A 38 -51.05 -26.61 13.30
N VAL A 39 -50.09 -27.10 12.49
CA VAL A 39 -48.69 -26.78 12.64
C VAL A 39 -48.56 -25.28 12.43
N THR A 40 -48.45 -24.53 13.52
CA THR A 40 -48.07 -23.12 13.41
C THR A 40 -46.63 -23.13 12.86
N GLU A 41 -46.47 -22.78 11.60
CA GLU A 41 -45.13 -22.51 11.05
C GLU A 41 -44.46 -21.49 11.98
N ALA A 42 -43.31 -21.86 12.53
CA ALA A 42 -42.46 -20.94 13.26
C ALA A 42 -42.19 -19.74 12.34
N PRO A 43 -42.27 -18.51 12.83
CA PRO A 43 -41.89 -17.35 12.02
C PRO A 43 -40.46 -17.60 11.47
N PRO A 44 -40.20 -17.22 10.21
CA PRO A 44 -38.84 -17.34 9.64
C PRO A 44 -37.87 -16.71 10.63
N ALA A 45 -36.77 -17.40 10.91
CA ALA A 45 -35.69 -16.84 11.71
C ALA A 45 -35.37 -15.46 11.15
N ALA A 46 -35.32 -14.45 12.00
CA ALA A 46 -34.87 -13.12 11.55
C ALA A 46 -33.53 -13.26 10.89
N GLU A 47 -33.41 -12.77 9.66
CA GLU A 47 -32.16 -12.79 8.92
C GLU A 47 -31.15 -12.00 9.76
N GLU A 48 -29.97 -12.60 10.02
CA GLU A 48 -28.92 -11.92 10.77
C GLU A 48 -28.47 -10.69 9.99
N ALA A 49 -28.36 -9.54 10.68
CA ALA A 49 -27.92 -8.30 10.07
C ALA A 49 -26.53 -8.50 9.41
N ARG A 50 -26.27 -7.84 8.30
CA ARG A 50 -25.04 -8.03 7.51
C ARG A 50 -23.77 -7.84 8.34
N TRP A 51 -23.75 -6.89 9.28
CA TRP A 51 -22.61 -6.64 10.17
C TRP A 51 -22.27 -7.82 11.10
N GLN A 52 -23.21 -8.72 11.36
CA GLN A 52 -23.01 -9.93 12.19
C GLN A 52 -22.43 -11.11 11.36
N GLN A 53 -22.62 -11.07 10.05
CA GLN A 53 -22.07 -12.07 9.13
C GLN A 53 -20.59 -11.83 8.90
N PRO A 54 -19.80 -12.83 8.49
CA PRO A 54 -18.40 -12.62 8.10
C PRO A 54 -18.28 -11.56 6.99
N ILE A 55 -17.34 -10.64 7.16
CA ILE A 55 -16.91 -9.68 6.14
C ILE A 55 -15.47 -10.00 5.81
N VAL A 56 -15.24 -10.52 4.62
CA VAL A 56 -13.92 -10.97 4.18
C VAL A 56 -13.33 -9.96 3.21
N VAL A 57 -12.19 -9.39 3.57
CA VAL A 57 -11.46 -8.42 2.75
C VAL A 57 -10.19 -9.08 2.20
N GLY A 58 -10.08 -9.19 0.88
CA GLY A 58 -8.84 -9.60 0.22
C GLY A 58 -7.93 -8.38 0.05
N TRP A 59 -6.72 -8.40 0.63
CA TRP A 59 -5.72 -7.35 0.47
C TRP A 59 -4.49 -7.86 -0.28
N THR A 60 -4.12 -7.20 -1.40
CA THR A 60 -2.91 -7.55 -2.16
C THR A 60 -2.05 -6.32 -2.46
N PRO A 61 -0.97 -6.11 -1.69
CA PRO A 61 0.09 -5.16 -2.01
C PRO A 61 1.14 -5.77 -2.95
N PRO A 62 2.09 -4.98 -3.48
CA PRO A 62 3.23 -5.46 -4.27
C PRO A 62 4.15 -6.42 -3.51
N ASP A 63 4.31 -6.23 -2.20
CA ASP A 63 4.98 -7.13 -1.26
C ASP A 63 4.46 -6.91 0.16
N ILE A 64 5.02 -7.60 1.16
CA ILE A 64 4.68 -7.40 2.60
C ILE A 64 5.96 -7.00 3.36
N THR A 65 6.69 -6.02 2.82
CA THR A 65 7.87 -5.42 3.45
C THR A 65 7.73 -3.90 3.50
N GLY A 66 8.64 -3.20 4.16
CA GLY A 66 8.70 -1.74 4.18
C GLY A 66 7.34 -1.07 4.40
N VAL A 67 6.97 -0.21 3.49
CA VAL A 67 5.71 0.57 3.52
C VAL A 67 4.47 -0.29 3.44
N PHE A 68 4.49 -1.36 2.63
CA PHE A 68 3.34 -2.24 2.48
C PHE A 68 3.12 -3.14 3.69
N LYS A 69 4.20 -3.43 4.46
CA LYS A 69 4.04 -4.04 5.78
C LYS A 69 3.28 -3.10 6.71
N THR A 70 3.63 -1.81 6.73
CA THR A 70 2.92 -0.82 7.54
C THR A 70 1.43 -0.77 7.15
N ALA A 71 1.12 -0.65 5.86
CA ALA A 71 -0.26 -0.66 5.39
C ALA A 71 -1.01 -1.94 5.80
N THR A 72 -0.38 -3.12 5.61
CA THR A 72 -0.95 -4.42 5.99
C THR A 72 -1.22 -4.51 7.50
N ASP A 73 -0.27 -4.07 8.33
CA ASP A 73 -0.45 -4.04 9.78
C ASP A 73 -1.65 -3.15 10.19
N PHE A 74 -1.89 -2.05 9.46
CA PHE A 74 -3.01 -1.16 9.74
C PHE A 74 -4.34 -1.64 9.16
N PHE A 75 -4.36 -2.44 8.08
CA PHE A 75 -5.56 -3.20 7.69
C PHE A 75 -6.00 -4.12 8.84
N GLU A 76 -5.07 -4.84 9.44
CA GLU A 76 -5.36 -5.71 10.59
C GLU A 76 -5.72 -4.94 11.86
N LYS A 77 -5.07 -3.81 12.16
CA LYS A 77 -5.41 -2.97 13.32
C LYS A 77 -6.84 -2.42 13.20
N SER A 78 -7.22 -1.92 12.03
CA SER A 78 -8.57 -1.44 11.76
C SER A 78 -9.61 -2.56 11.85
N ALA A 79 -9.30 -3.75 11.31
CA ALA A 79 -10.17 -4.92 11.45
C ALA A 79 -10.31 -5.35 12.91
N ALA A 80 -9.23 -5.30 13.70
CA ALA A 80 -9.27 -5.60 15.13
C ALA A 80 -10.12 -4.59 15.90
N ASP A 81 -10.06 -3.31 15.55
CA ASP A 81 -10.90 -2.26 16.11
C ASP A 81 -12.38 -2.51 15.78
N GLY A 82 -12.72 -2.83 14.52
CA GLY A 82 -14.07 -3.22 14.11
C GLY A 82 -14.59 -4.47 14.85
N ARG A 83 -13.73 -5.48 15.05
CA ARG A 83 -14.07 -6.67 15.85
C ARG A 83 -14.38 -6.33 17.31
N ALA A 84 -13.67 -5.37 17.90
CA ALA A 84 -13.96 -4.88 19.26
C ALA A 84 -15.32 -4.21 19.35
N HIS A 85 -15.85 -3.67 18.24
CA HIS A 85 -17.20 -3.12 18.12
C HIS A 85 -18.27 -4.15 17.67
N GLY A 86 -17.89 -5.42 17.55
CA GLY A 86 -18.79 -6.55 17.30
C GLY A 86 -18.95 -6.99 15.85
N PHE A 87 -18.23 -6.38 14.91
CA PHE A 87 -18.15 -6.88 13.52
C PHE A 87 -17.36 -8.19 13.44
N ASN A 88 -17.67 -9.00 12.42
CA ASN A 88 -16.91 -10.20 12.11
C ASN A 88 -16.06 -9.96 10.86
N ILE A 89 -14.94 -9.27 11.02
CA ILE A 89 -14.05 -8.86 9.93
C ILE A 89 -12.85 -9.80 9.83
N GLU A 90 -12.59 -10.33 8.65
CA GLU A 90 -11.37 -11.10 8.29
C GLU A 90 -10.63 -10.36 7.17
N VAL A 91 -9.33 -10.15 7.33
CA VAL A 91 -8.45 -9.62 6.28
C VAL A 91 -7.53 -10.75 5.80
N ILE A 92 -7.64 -11.11 4.52
CA ILE A 92 -6.77 -12.08 3.87
C ILE A 92 -5.71 -11.31 3.09
N SER A 93 -4.49 -11.25 3.64
CA SER A 93 -3.38 -10.53 3.01
C SER A 93 -2.49 -11.49 2.26
N GLN A 94 -2.33 -11.28 0.95
CA GLN A 94 -1.40 -12.04 0.10
C GLN A 94 -0.65 -11.07 -0.81
N SER A 95 0.63 -11.35 -1.05
CA SER A 95 1.44 -10.54 -1.95
C SER A 95 2.32 -11.39 -2.85
N PRO A 96 2.70 -10.87 -4.02
CA PRO A 96 3.82 -11.40 -4.78
C PRO A 96 5.12 -11.39 -3.97
N ALA A 97 6.13 -12.10 -4.47
CA ALA A 97 7.43 -12.15 -3.84
C ALA A 97 8.29 -10.89 -4.11
N THR A 98 8.02 -10.19 -5.19
CA THR A 98 8.76 -9.00 -5.64
C THR A 98 7.86 -8.03 -6.43
N HIS A 99 8.29 -6.76 -6.51
CA HIS A 99 7.62 -5.71 -7.29
C HIS A 99 7.66 -5.91 -8.83
N VAL A 100 8.21 -7.00 -9.32
CA VAL A 100 8.21 -7.35 -10.75
C VAL A 100 7.52 -8.69 -11.03
N ALA A 101 6.93 -9.30 -10.01
CA ALA A 101 6.17 -10.55 -10.16
C ALA A 101 4.70 -10.26 -10.51
N PHE A 102 4.48 -9.61 -11.66
CA PHE A 102 3.17 -9.12 -12.10
C PHE A 102 2.10 -10.22 -12.19
N ALA A 103 2.47 -11.39 -12.73
CA ALA A 103 1.53 -12.50 -12.89
C ALA A 103 1.05 -13.07 -11.55
N ASP A 104 1.88 -12.99 -10.52
CA ASP A 104 1.53 -13.48 -9.19
C ASP A 104 0.44 -12.61 -8.55
N GLN A 105 0.51 -11.27 -8.72
CA GLN A 105 -0.55 -10.39 -8.24
C GLN A 105 -1.88 -10.63 -8.95
N VAL A 106 -1.86 -10.86 -10.26
CA VAL A 106 -3.06 -11.23 -11.02
C VAL A 106 -3.66 -12.54 -10.48
N ALA A 107 -2.82 -13.55 -10.23
CA ALA A 107 -3.28 -14.83 -9.68
C ALA A 107 -3.88 -14.69 -8.27
N ILE A 108 -3.33 -13.80 -7.43
CA ILE A 108 -3.87 -13.50 -6.10
C ILE A 108 -5.26 -12.85 -6.22
N ILE A 109 -5.45 -11.88 -7.11
CA ILE A 109 -6.76 -11.27 -7.35
C ILE A 109 -7.76 -12.33 -7.81
N GLU A 110 -7.37 -13.22 -8.74
CA GLU A 110 -8.22 -14.32 -9.20
C GLU A 110 -8.55 -15.33 -8.08
N ASP A 111 -7.62 -15.60 -7.14
CA ASP A 111 -7.88 -16.43 -5.96
C ASP A 111 -8.92 -15.77 -5.04
N TYR A 112 -8.84 -14.47 -4.80
CA TYR A 112 -9.85 -13.74 -4.03
C TYR A 112 -11.24 -13.80 -4.68
N ILE A 113 -11.31 -13.66 -6.01
CA ILE A 113 -12.57 -13.81 -6.75
C ILE A 113 -13.13 -15.23 -6.58
N GLN A 114 -12.30 -16.27 -6.67
CA GLN A 114 -12.74 -17.67 -6.47
C GLN A 114 -13.18 -17.99 -5.04
N ARG A 115 -12.66 -17.28 -4.06
CA ARG A 115 -13.06 -17.37 -2.64
C ARG A 115 -14.30 -16.56 -2.31
N GLU A 116 -14.83 -15.81 -3.29
CA GLU A 116 -16.00 -14.95 -3.11
C GLU A 116 -15.81 -13.99 -1.91
N VAL A 117 -14.63 -13.35 -1.82
CA VAL A 117 -14.42 -12.31 -0.78
C VAL A 117 -15.40 -11.15 -0.98
N ASP A 118 -15.78 -10.49 0.09
CA ASP A 118 -16.76 -9.39 0.04
C ASP A 118 -16.21 -8.13 -0.64
N VAL A 119 -14.91 -7.86 -0.51
CA VAL A 119 -14.23 -6.70 -1.11
C VAL A 119 -12.78 -7.05 -1.42
N ILE A 120 -12.26 -6.54 -2.53
CA ILE A 120 -10.83 -6.67 -2.87
C ILE A 120 -10.17 -5.30 -2.78
N ALA A 121 -9.15 -5.17 -1.93
CA ALA A 121 -8.26 -4.02 -1.86
C ALA A 121 -6.94 -4.35 -2.55
N ILE A 122 -6.47 -3.46 -3.45
CA ILE A 122 -5.30 -3.70 -4.29
C ILE A 122 -4.39 -2.48 -4.26
N SER A 123 -3.11 -2.65 -3.93
CA SER A 123 -2.09 -1.71 -4.37
C SER A 123 -1.38 -2.32 -5.59
N PRO A 124 -1.61 -1.79 -6.81
CA PRO A 124 -1.11 -2.44 -8.01
C PRO A 124 0.42 -2.36 -8.11
N ILE A 125 1.07 -3.45 -8.52
CA ILE A 125 2.46 -3.39 -8.95
C ILE A 125 2.55 -2.56 -10.24
N GLU A 126 1.63 -2.82 -11.18
CA GLU A 126 1.50 -2.10 -12.44
C GLU A 126 0.03 -2.03 -12.83
N VAL A 127 -0.44 -0.83 -13.15
CA VAL A 127 -1.86 -0.55 -13.39
C VAL A 127 -2.43 -1.35 -14.55
N GLU A 128 -1.74 -1.38 -15.68
CA GLU A 128 -2.24 -2.06 -16.88
C GLU A 128 -2.36 -3.57 -16.72
N VAL A 129 -1.49 -4.16 -15.91
CA VAL A 129 -1.42 -5.62 -15.73
C VAL A 129 -2.61 -6.17 -14.94
N ILE A 130 -3.11 -5.42 -13.95
CA ILE A 130 -4.22 -5.89 -13.11
C ILE A 130 -5.60 -5.72 -13.78
N LYS A 131 -5.73 -4.89 -14.82
CA LYS A 131 -7.03 -4.56 -15.45
C LYS A 131 -7.90 -5.78 -15.76
N PRO A 132 -7.40 -6.86 -16.40
CA PRO A 132 -8.25 -8.00 -16.72
C PRO A 132 -8.81 -8.73 -15.49
N ALA A 133 -8.03 -8.82 -14.40
CA ALA A 133 -8.48 -9.46 -13.16
C ALA A 133 -9.49 -8.59 -12.42
N VAL A 134 -9.27 -7.27 -12.37
CA VAL A 134 -10.23 -6.33 -11.77
C VAL A 134 -11.53 -6.31 -12.55
N GLN A 135 -11.48 -6.38 -13.89
CA GLN A 135 -12.69 -6.48 -14.70
C GLN A 135 -13.51 -7.73 -14.35
N LYS A 136 -12.86 -8.89 -14.13
CA LYS A 136 -13.53 -10.10 -13.66
C LYS A 136 -14.20 -9.91 -12.29
N ALA A 137 -13.55 -9.21 -11.35
CA ALA A 137 -14.16 -8.89 -10.06
C ALA A 137 -15.42 -8.02 -10.25
N ASN A 138 -15.34 -6.98 -11.10
CA ASN A 138 -16.49 -6.14 -11.44
C ASN A 138 -17.65 -6.93 -12.06
N GLU A 139 -17.37 -7.88 -12.98
CA GLU A 139 -18.37 -8.75 -13.60
C GLU A 139 -19.09 -9.66 -12.58
N GLN A 140 -18.43 -9.98 -11.47
CA GLN A 140 -19.01 -10.75 -10.36
C GLN A 140 -19.64 -9.87 -9.27
N GLY A 141 -19.58 -8.54 -9.43
CA GLY A 141 -20.13 -7.60 -8.47
C GLY A 141 -19.34 -7.47 -7.18
N ILE A 142 -18.07 -7.91 -7.19
CA ILE A 142 -17.17 -7.74 -6.03
C ILE A 142 -16.63 -6.31 -6.05
N PRO A 143 -16.87 -5.50 -5.01
CA PRO A 143 -16.34 -4.16 -4.88
C PRO A 143 -14.81 -4.15 -4.85
N VAL A 144 -14.19 -3.14 -5.50
CA VAL A 144 -12.75 -3.00 -5.59
C VAL A 144 -12.30 -1.64 -5.05
N ILE A 145 -11.33 -1.66 -4.16
CA ILE A 145 -10.65 -0.49 -3.63
C ILE A 145 -9.22 -0.49 -4.16
N ILE A 146 -8.80 0.59 -4.80
CA ILE A 146 -7.42 0.78 -5.21
C ILE A 146 -6.69 1.63 -4.18
N VAL A 147 -5.52 1.18 -3.78
CA VAL A 147 -4.65 1.84 -2.80
C VAL A 147 -3.37 2.29 -3.49
N ASN A 148 -2.75 3.37 -3.02
CA ASN A 148 -1.54 3.97 -3.59
C ASN A 148 -1.73 4.66 -4.95
N LEU A 149 -2.97 5.01 -5.29
CA LEU A 149 -3.30 5.65 -6.56
C LEU A 149 -4.54 6.53 -6.37
N LEU A 150 -4.60 7.68 -7.04
CA LEU A 150 -5.79 8.52 -7.12
C LEU A 150 -6.35 8.63 -8.55
N GLU A 151 -5.51 8.40 -9.55
CA GLU A 151 -5.88 8.50 -10.95
C GLU A 151 -6.85 7.37 -11.33
N PRO A 152 -8.02 7.70 -11.92
CA PRO A 152 -8.98 6.72 -12.35
C PRO A 152 -8.40 5.75 -13.38
N ILE A 153 -8.61 4.45 -13.17
CA ILE A 153 -8.21 3.42 -14.12
C ILE A 153 -9.31 3.28 -15.18
N GLU A 154 -9.01 3.72 -16.40
CA GLU A 154 -9.98 3.71 -17.48
C GLU A 154 -10.51 2.29 -17.79
N GLY A 155 -11.82 2.18 -17.92
CA GLY A 155 -12.53 0.95 -18.26
C GLY A 155 -12.87 0.04 -17.09
N LEU A 156 -12.56 0.44 -15.84
CA LEU A 156 -12.89 -0.32 -14.64
C LEU A 156 -13.88 0.44 -13.73
N THR A 157 -14.66 -0.32 -12.97
CA THR A 157 -15.46 0.19 -11.87
C THR A 157 -14.64 0.00 -10.58
N ILE A 158 -14.22 1.12 -10.00
CA ILE A 158 -13.49 1.13 -8.72
C ILE A 158 -14.35 1.89 -7.71
N ASP A 159 -14.58 1.29 -6.55
CA ASP A 159 -15.46 1.85 -5.52
C ASP A 159 -14.78 2.98 -4.76
N SER A 160 -13.46 2.90 -4.55
CA SER A 160 -12.67 3.96 -3.92
C SER A 160 -11.20 3.89 -4.35
N TYR A 161 -10.59 5.06 -4.47
CA TYR A 161 -9.15 5.24 -4.57
C TYR A 161 -8.63 5.86 -3.27
N ILE A 162 -7.74 5.16 -2.58
CA ILE A 162 -7.07 5.64 -1.36
C ILE A 162 -5.59 5.82 -1.69
N GLY A 163 -5.07 7.04 -1.63
CA GLY A 163 -3.68 7.23 -1.97
C GLY A 163 -3.28 8.70 -2.10
N PHE A 164 -2.38 8.96 -2.99
CA PHE A 164 -1.82 10.27 -3.25
C PHE A 164 -1.41 10.37 -4.72
N ASP A 165 -1.21 11.60 -5.19
CA ASP A 165 -0.59 11.86 -6.48
C ASP A 165 0.92 11.61 -6.37
N ASN A 166 1.42 10.59 -7.09
CA ASN A 166 2.82 10.19 -7.05
C ASN A 166 3.76 11.27 -7.63
N THR A 167 3.28 12.07 -8.58
CA THR A 167 4.01 13.22 -9.11
C THR A 167 4.19 14.28 -8.03
N VAL A 168 3.10 14.64 -7.34
CA VAL A 168 3.11 15.59 -6.23
C VAL A 168 4.00 15.09 -5.06
N GLY A 169 3.97 13.81 -4.77
CA GLY A 169 4.85 13.23 -3.73
C GLY A 169 6.33 13.49 -4.00
N ALA A 170 6.75 13.31 -5.24
CA ALA A 170 8.13 13.58 -5.66
C ALA A 170 8.45 15.09 -5.74
N GLU A 171 7.47 15.93 -6.12
CA GLU A 171 7.63 17.39 -6.08
C GLU A 171 7.94 17.88 -4.65
N VAL A 172 7.24 17.35 -3.63
CA VAL A 172 7.49 17.69 -2.22
C VAL A 172 8.91 17.34 -1.80
N THR A 173 9.41 16.16 -2.18
CA THR A 173 10.81 15.77 -1.89
C THR A 173 11.80 16.68 -2.63
N ALA A 174 11.52 17.01 -3.88
CA ALA A 174 12.38 17.87 -4.69
C ALA A 174 12.49 19.28 -4.12
N TYR A 175 11.39 19.86 -3.62
CA TYR A 175 11.45 21.16 -2.91
C TYR A 175 12.27 21.05 -1.63
N SER A 176 12.15 19.98 -0.86
CA SER A 176 12.95 19.82 0.36
C SER A 176 14.45 19.69 0.07
N LEU A 177 14.82 19.11 -1.08
CA LEU A 177 16.20 19.06 -1.56
C LEU A 177 16.70 20.49 -1.89
N LEU A 178 15.94 21.26 -2.66
CA LEU A 178 16.30 22.66 -2.97
C LEU A 178 16.46 23.48 -1.69
N ASP A 179 15.56 23.28 -0.74
CA ASP A 179 15.58 23.99 0.54
C ASP A 179 16.83 23.69 1.34
N TYR A 180 17.28 22.44 1.35
CA TYR A 180 18.50 22.01 2.03
C TYR A 180 19.75 22.64 1.39
N PHE A 181 19.82 22.73 0.06
CA PHE A 181 20.97 23.23 -0.69
C PHE A 181 20.96 24.75 -0.97
N GLY A 182 20.27 25.52 -0.17
CA GLY A 182 20.33 26.98 -0.24
C GLY A 182 19.00 27.68 -0.56
N GLY A 183 17.89 26.94 -0.52
CA GLY A 183 16.56 27.52 -0.60
C GLY A 183 16.15 28.34 0.63
N PRO A 184 14.89 28.78 0.71
CA PRO A 184 14.39 29.70 1.76
C PRO A 184 14.52 29.22 3.22
N GLY A 185 14.84 27.94 3.47
CA GLY A 185 15.40 27.56 4.74
C GLY A 185 14.45 26.99 5.79
N VAL A 186 13.65 25.96 5.44
CA VAL A 186 13.04 25.07 6.46
C VAL A 186 14.05 24.02 6.93
N LEU A 187 14.84 23.47 6.01
CA LEU A 187 15.70 22.30 6.21
C LEU A 187 17.19 22.63 6.22
N GLY A 188 17.59 23.73 5.61
CA GLY A 188 18.99 23.90 5.31
C GLY A 188 19.56 25.28 5.54
N SER A 189 20.41 25.71 4.61
CA SER A 189 21.36 26.82 4.72
C SER A 189 20.84 28.19 4.26
N GLY A 190 19.59 28.29 3.83
CA GLY A 190 18.98 29.55 3.43
C GLY A 190 18.54 30.44 4.59
N GLU A 191 17.70 31.42 4.33
CA GLU A 191 17.01 32.16 5.39
C GLU A 191 16.11 31.17 6.15
N THR A 192 16.26 31.16 7.49
CA THR A 192 15.44 30.27 8.31
C THR A 192 13.97 30.68 8.24
N VAL A 193 13.12 29.79 7.77
CA VAL A 193 11.67 29.93 7.81
C VAL A 193 11.17 29.19 9.06
N GLU A 194 10.50 29.93 9.96
CA GLU A 194 9.86 29.33 11.11
C GLU A 194 8.56 28.64 10.65
N VAL A 195 8.45 27.33 10.91
CA VAL A 195 7.23 26.55 10.70
C VAL A 195 6.63 26.15 12.02
N ALA A 196 5.30 26.25 12.14
CA ALA A 196 4.59 25.76 13.31
C ALA A 196 4.73 24.22 13.41
N ALA A 197 4.70 23.69 14.62
CA ALA A 197 4.87 22.24 14.85
C ALA A 197 3.76 21.38 14.18
N ASP A 198 2.59 21.98 13.96
CA ASP A 198 1.43 21.39 13.30
C ASP A 198 1.29 21.83 11.82
N GLN A 199 2.26 22.57 11.29
CA GLN A 199 2.27 23.00 9.89
C GLN A 199 2.30 21.77 8.97
N TYR A 200 1.36 21.72 8.03
CA TYR A 200 1.31 20.67 7.03
C TYR A 200 2.21 21.04 5.86
N LEU A 201 3.42 20.46 5.79
CA LEU A 201 4.45 20.79 4.79
C LEU A 201 4.20 20.02 3.48
N ASP A 202 3.05 20.28 2.87
CA ASP A 202 2.63 19.70 1.59
C ASP A 202 3.04 20.59 0.39
N ILE A 203 2.57 20.20 -0.78
CA ILE A 203 2.91 20.88 -2.03
C ILE A 203 2.47 22.36 -2.07
N ASP A 204 1.35 22.72 -1.41
CA ASP A 204 0.86 24.10 -1.42
C ASP A 204 1.79 24.98 -0.60
N PHE A 205 2.26 24.49 0.56
CA PHE A 205 3.28 25.15 1.37
C PHE A 205 4.55 25.44 0.55
N TRP A 206 5.07 24.42 -0.13
CA TRP A 206 6.30 24.54 -0.90
C TRP A 206 6.16 25.47 -2.11
N ARG A 207 5.06 25.38 -2.84
CA ARG A 207 4.79 26.26 -3.98
C ARG A 207 4.62 27.72 -3.56
N GLU A 208 4.01 27.99 -2.41
CA GLU A 208 3.92 29.35 -1.85
C GLU A 208 5.31 29.85 -1.47
N LEU A 209 6.11 29.07 -0.75
CA LEU A 209 7.45 29.44 -0.30
C LEU A 209 8.39 29.73 -1.47
N TYR A 210 8.34 28.92 -2.53
CA TYR A 210 9.24 29.00 -3.69
C TYR A 210 8.70 29.90 -4.83
N GLY A 211 7.43 30.26 -4.78
CA GLY A 211 6.76 31.02 -5.86
C GLY A 211 7.30 32.44 -6.09
N GLY A 212 7.99 33.00 -5.10
CA GLY A 212 8.58 34.36 -5.14
C GLY A 212 10.05 34.40 -5.53
N LEU A 213 10.74 33.25 -5.73
CA LEU A 213 12.16 33.25 -6.03
C LEU A 213 12.48 33.82 -7.40
N SER A 214 13.45 34.74 -7.44
CA SER A 214 14.00 35.26 -8.69
C SER A 214 14.88 34.23 -9.41
N ASP A 215 15.18 34.50 -10.70
CA ASP A 215 16.11 33.63 -11.45
C ASP A 215 17.52 33.64 -10.85
N GLU A 216 17.93 34.74 -10.18
CA GLU A 216 19.21 34.84 -9.48
C GLU A 216 19.21 33.94 -8.22
N ASP A 217 18.11 33.96 -7.43
CA ASP A 217 17.96 33.09 -6.26
C ASP A 217 17.99 31.60 -6.67
N LYS A 218 17.27 31.24 -7.74
CA LYS A 218 17.27 29.87 -8.28
C LYS A 218 18.67 29.42 -8.75
N ALA A 219 19.41 30.31 -9.39
CA ALA A 219 20.78 30.02 -9.83
C ALA A 219 21.77 29.90 -8.66
N GLY A 220 21.44 30.49 -7.51
CA GLY A 220 22.22 30.40 -6.29
C GLY A 220 22.10 29.05 -5.56
N ILE A 221 21.07 28.24 -5.85
CA ILE A 221 20.89 26.89 -5.30
C ILE A 221 21.71 25.93 -6.17
N VAL A 222 22.77 25.38 -5.59
CA VAL A 222 23.76 24.57 -6.32
C VAL A 222 23.96 23.23 -5.64
N ALA A 223 23.82 22.12 -6.39
CA ALA A 223 24.17 20.79 -5.95
C ALA A 223 24.25 19.81 -7.12
N ARG A 224 25.01 18.73 -6.96
CA ARG A 224 25.14 17.64 -7.94
C ARG A 224 24.61 16.34 -7.35
N GLY A 225 23.74 15.69 -8.06
CA GLY A 225 23.11 14.48 -7.54
C GLY A 225 22.86 13.41 -8.56
N VAL A 226 22.42 12.29 -8.08
CA VAL A 226 22.04 11.12 -8.88
C VAL A 226 20.68 10.61 -8.46
N ILE A 227 20.03 9.90 -9.37
CA ILE A 227 18.69 9.36 -9.21
C ILE A 227 18.72 7.84 -9.11
N ILE A 228 18.07 7.28 -8.09
CA ILE A 228 17.76 5.86 -7.98
C ILE A 228 16.27 5.70 -8.18
N GLU A 229 15.87 5.16 -9.33
CA GLU A 229 14.47 5.00 -9.72
C GLU A 229 13.92 3.61 -9.37
N GLY A 230 12.58 3.47 -9.38
CA GLY A 230 11.91 2.19 -9.21
C GLY A 230 12.06 1.27 -10.41
N VAL A 231 10.94 0.72 -10.89
CA VAL A 231 10.91 -0.07 -12.14
C VAL A 231 10.97 0.88 -13.33
N ALA A 232 12.02 0.79 -14.13
CA ALA A 232 12.22 1.67 -15.27
C ALA A 232 11.03 1.61 -16.26
N GLY A 233 10.46 2.77 -16.56
CA GLY A 233 9.30 2.89 -17.44
C GLY A 233 7.97 2.46 -16.82
N GLY A 234 7.93 1.96 -15.58
CA GLY A 234 6.70 1.67 -14.86
C GLY A 234 5.96 2.95 -14.46
N PHE A 235 4.64 2.83 -14.26
CA PHE A 235 3.75 3.95 -13.97
C PHE A 235 4.25 4.80 -12.79
N PHE A 236 4.46 4.18 -11.63
CA PHE A 236 4.86 4.87 -10.40
C PHE A 236 6.26 5.50 -10.49
N SER A 237 7.22 4.79 -11.13
CA SER A 237 8.57 5.31 -11.33
C SER A 237 8.54 6.56 -12.23
N THR A 238 7.82 6.49 -13.35
CA THR A 238 7.67 7.59 -14.29
C THR A 238 6.99 8.79 -13.65
N ALA A 239 5.93 8.60 -12.88
CA ALA A 239 5.22 9.68 -12.19
C ALA A 239 6.16 10.40 -11.20
N ARG A 240 6.90 9.65 -10.38
CA ARG A 240 7.86 10.22 -9.41
C ARG A 240 9.03 10.93 -10.08
N LEU A 241 9.58 10.38 -11.15
CA LEU A 241 10.61 11.05 -11.95
C LEU A 241 10.11 12.38 -12.53
N ASN A 242 8.91 12.38 -13.11
CA ASN A 242 8.30 13.60 -13.64
C ASN A 242 8.15 14.66 -12.54
N GLY A 243 7.64 14.30 -11.37
CA GLY A 243 7.49 15.22 -10.25
C GLY A 243 8.83 15.82 -9.79
N PHE A 244 9.86 14.99 -9.69
CA PHE A 244 11.21 15.43 -9.34
C PHE A 244 11.75 16.43 -10.37
N HIS A 245 11.65 16.13 -11.65
CA HIS A 245 12.10 17.01 -12.72
C HIS A 245 11.26 18.29 -12.86
N ASN A 246 9.93 18.22 -12.65
CA ASN A 246 9.07 19.41 -12.66
C ASN A 246 9.59 20.52 -11.74
N VAL A 247 10.15 20.12 -10.58
CA VAL A 247 10.65 21.08 -9.59
C VAL A 247 12.10 21.47 -9.87
N LEU A 248 12.99 20.52 -10.23
CA LEU A 248 14.42 20.79 -10.31
C LEU A 248 14.88 21.41 -11.64
N ASP A 249 14.25 21.07 -12.76
CA ASP A 249 14.67 21.55 -14.09
C ASP A 249 14.74 23.09 -14.21
N PRO A 250 13.88 23.89 -13.51
CA PRO A 250 14.01 25.34 -13.47
C PRO A 250 15.20 25.90 -12.67
N TYR A 251 16.01 25.05 -12.03
CA TYR A 251 17.13 25.44 -11.17
C TYR A 251 18.48 25.13 -11.86
N PRO A 252 19.11 26.07 -12.54
CA PRO A 252 20.29 25.81 -13.37
C PRO A 252 21.54 25.41 -12.57
N GLY A 253 21.54 25.64 -11.25
CA GLY A 253 22.61 25.21 -10.36
C GLY A 253 22.53 23.74 -9.93
N ILE A 254 21.41 23.06 -10.20
CA ILE A 254 21.25 21.64 -9.89
C ILE A 254 21.66 20.81 -11.11
N GLU A 255 22.63 19.91 -10.91
CA GLU A 255 23.13 19.01 -11.95
C GLU A 255 22.84 17.54 -11.60
N ILE A 256 22.15 16.83 -12.50
CA ILE A 256 21.94 15.38 -12.36
C ILE A 256 23.02 14.65 -13.14
N LEU A 257 23.83 13.84 -12.42
CA LEU A 257 24.97 13.12 -12.96
C LEU A 257 24.55 11.75 -13.51
N GLY A 258 24.72 11.56 -14.80
CA GLY A 258 24.41 10.30 -15.47
C GLY A 258 22.90 10.06 -15.65
N SER A 259 22.55 8.79 -15.89
CA SER A 259 21.16 8.35 -16.04
C SER A 259 20.63 7.75 -14.74
N PRO A 260 19.31 7.78 -14.50
CA PRO A 260 18.71 7.08 -13.36
C PRO A 260 19.13 5.61 -13.33
N CYS A 261 19.40 5.09 -12.12
CA CYS A 261 19.67 3.68 -11.90
C CYS A 261 18.40 2.97 -11.43
N ALA A 262 17.89 2.01 -12.21
CA ALA A 262 16.70 1.24 -11.84
C ALA A 262 17.02 0.21 -10.75
N ALA A 263 16.35 0.33 -9.61
CA ALA A 263 16.52 -0.56 -8.47
C ALA A 263 15.24 -1.34 -8.11
N ASP A 264 14.21 -1.31 -8.96
CA ASP A 264 12.98 -2.11 -8.84
C ASP A 264 12.34 -2.07 -7.42
N TRP A 265 12.37 -0.91 -6.77
CA TRP A 265 11.86 -0.68 -5.41
C TRP A 265 12.55 -1.54 -4.33
N ASN A 266 13.76 -2.03 -4.60
CA ASN A 266 14.48 -2.99 -3.79
C ASN A 266 15.72 -2.38 -3.11
N ARG A 267 15.87 -2.64 -1.81
CA ARG A 267 16.98 -2.09 -1.00
C ARG A 267 18.35 -2.55 -1.47
N GLU A 268 18.52 -3.84 -1.74
CA GLU A 268 19.83 -4.39 -2.15
C GLU A 268 20.26 -3.83 -3.50
N LYS A 269 19.32 -3.66 -4.45
CA LYS A 269 19.57 -2.99 -5.72
C LYS A 269 19.87 -1.50 -5.51
N GLY A 270 19.19 -0.85 -4.56
CA GLY A 270 19.48 0.52 -4.14
C GLY A 270 20.91 0.68 -3.62
N VAL A 271 21.37 -0.24 -2.76
CA VAL A 271 22.78 -0.30 -2.32
C VAL A 271 23.72 -0.39 -3.52
N LYS A 272 23.45 -1.32 -4.44
CA LYS A 272 24.29 -1.51 -5.63
C LYS A 272 24.37 -0.27 -6.52
N CYS A 273 23.23 0.35 -6.80
CA CYS A 273 23.19 1.61 -7.54
C CYS A 273 24.03 2.70 -6.86
N ALA A 274 23.87 2.83 -5.54
CA ALA A 274 24.59 3.85 -4.78
C ALA A 274 26.11 3.59 -4.77
N GLU A 275 26.55 2.35 -4.58
CA GLU A 275 27.98 1.98 -4.66
C GLU A 275 28.58 2.33 -6.03
N ASP A 276 27.85 2.04 -7.12
CA ASP A 276 28.29 2.34 -8.48
C ASP A 276 28.40 3.87 -8.70
N PHE A 277 27.43 4.66 -8.21
CA PHE A 277 27.48 6.12 -8.29
C PHE A 277 28.58 6.73 -7.42
N LEU A 278 28.80 6.23 -6.20
CA LEU A 278 29.88 6.67 -5.32
C LEU A 278 31.25 6.40 -5.93
N GLN A 279 31.41 5.25 -6.60
CA GLN A 279 32.64 4.91 -7.30
C GLN A 279 32.85 5.78 -8.54
N ALA A 280 31.80 6.08 -9.31
CA ALA A 280 31.88 6.90 -10.51
C ALA A 280 32.13 8.39 -10.21
N ASN A 281 31.68 8.87 -9.03
CA ASN A 281 31.74 10.28 -8.63
C ASN A 281 32.41 10.44 -7.26
N PRO A 282 33.75 10.24 -7.16
CA PRO A 282 34.44 10.19 -5.87
C PRO A 282 34.48 11.55 -5.14
N GLU A 283 34.38 12.67 -5.85
CA GLU A 283 34.61 14.01 -5.28
C GLU A 283 33.48 15.03 -5.60
N ASN A 284 32.46 14.63 -6.38
CA ASN A 284 31.52 15.60 -6.96
C ASN A 284 30.05 15.16 -6.84
N LEU A 285 29.70 14.44 -5.80
CA LEU A 285 28.32 13.99 -5.56
C LEU A 285 27.84 14.53 -4.22
N ASP A 286 26.83 15.40 -4.26
CA ASP A 286 26.29 16.06 -3.09
C ASP A 286 25.01 15.38 -2.56
N PHE A 287 24.23 14.71 -3.43
CA PHE A 287 23.01 14.02 -2.98
C PHE A 287 22.64 12.77 -3.76
N PHE A 288 21.94 11.87 -3.09
CA PHE A 288 21.08 10.85 -3.69
C PHE A 288 19.62 11.28 -3.56
N TRP A 289 18.87 11.23 -4.65
CA TRP A 289 17.43 11.17 -4.60
C TRP A 289 16.99 9.77 -4.98
N ALA A 290 16.27 9.10 -4.07
CA ALA A 290 15.72 7.78 -4.31
C ALA A 290 14.19 7.84 -4.37
N ALA A 291 13.62 7.25 -5.40
CA ALA A 291 12.18 7.29 -5.63
C ALA A 291 11.37 6.54 -4.55
N SER A 292 11.99 5.74 -3.68
CA SER A 292 11.32 5.10 -2.55
C SER A 292 12.24 4.89 -1.35
N ASN A 293 11.62 4.69 -0.19
CA ASN A 293 12.22 4.40 1.09
C ASN A 293 13.26 3.27 1.05
N GLU A 294 12.90 2.10 0.50
CA GLU A 294 13.82 0.97 0.46
C GLU A 294 15.11 1.29 -0.30
N MET A 295 14.99 1.98 -1.42
CA MET A 295 16.15 2.40 -2.22
C MET A 295 16.95 3.50 -1.52
N GLY A 296 16.27 4.44 -0.85
CA GLY A 296 16.89 5.50 -0.04
C GLY A 296 17.68 4.95 1.14
N LEU A 297 17.13 3.98 1.87
CA LEU A 297 17.85 3.24 2.91
C LEU A 297 19.06 2.49 2.34
N GLY A 298 18.94 1.95 1.13
CA GLY A 298 20.06 1.34 0.41
C GLY A 298 21.18 2.35 0.12
N ALA A 299 20.83 3.52 -0.39
CA ALA A 299 21.78 4.60 -0.66
C ALA A 299 22.46 5.12 0.62
N MET A 300 21.68 5.27 1.69
CA MET A 300 22.21 5.63 3.02
C MET A 300 23.24 4.62 3.52
N LEU A 301 22.94 3.32 3.44
CA LEU A 301 23.84 2.25 3.88
C LEU A 301 25.15 2.24 3.06
N ALA A 302 25.06 2.39 1.75
CA ALA A 302 26.23 2.47 0.86
C ALA A 302 27.10 3.69 1.20
N SER A 303 26.47 4.86 1.39
CA SER A 303 27.17 6.11 1.77
C SER A 303 27.83 6.02 3.15
N GLU A 304 27.14 5.44 4.14
CA GLU A 304 27.68 5.20 5.48
C GLU A 304 28.86 4.23 5.43
N GLY A 305 28.74 3.11 4.69
CA GLY A 305 29.78 2.13 4.49
C GLY A 305 31.04 2.69 3.80
N ALA A 306 30.86 3.65 2.90
CA ALA A 306 31.95 4.38 2.23
C ALA A 306 32.53 5.53 3.09
N GLY A 307 31.95 5.84 4.25
CA GLY A 307 32.31 6.99 5.07
C GLY A 307 31.95 8.35 4.46
N ARG A 308 30.97 8.35 3.52
CA ARG A 308 30.56 9.53 2.73
C ARG A 308 29.15 10.01 3.06
N LEU A 309 28.51 9.48 4.10
CA LEU A 309 27.18 9.94 4.49
C LEU A 309 27.26 11.33 5.13
N GLU A 310 26.49 12.28 4.60
CA GLU A 310 26.26 13.58 5.23
C GLU A 310 25.14 13.46 6.26
N LEU A 311 25.33 14.07 7.43
CA LEU A 311 24.29 14.16 8.44
C LEU A 311 23.53 15.49 8.31
N ALA A 312 22.22 15.45 8.37
CA ALA A 312 21.36 16.63 8.20
C ALA A 312 21.72 17.82 9.11
N ASN A 313 22.25 17.55 10.32
CA ASN A 313 22.66 18.58 11.27
C ASN A 313 24.06 19.15 11.02
N GLU A 314 24.84 18.58 10.10
CA GLU A 314 26.14 19.11 9.68
C GLU A 314 25.97 20.20 8.61
N GLY A 315 24.77 20.26 7.99
CA GLY A 315 24.40 21.17 6.92
C GLY A 315 24.99 20.77 5.57
N PRO A 316 24.50 21.31 4.46
CA PRO A 316 25.05 21.01 3.17
C PRO A 316 26.42 21.64 3.00
N VAL A 317 27.42 20.83 2.59
CA VAL A 317 28.72 21.32 2.12
C VAL A 317 28.90 20.87 0.68
N VAL A 318 28.47 21.69 -0.24
CA VAL A 318 28.55 21.40 -1.68
C VAL A 318 30.00 21.22 -2.12
N GLY A 319 30.26 20.08 -2.76
CA GLY A 319 31.58 19.77 -3.32
C GLY A 319 32.57 19.20 -2.31
N ASP A 320 32.12 18.79 -1.13
CA ASP A 320 32.88 17.89 -0.25
C ASP A 320 32.72 16.43 -0.70
N GLU A 321 33.26 15.49 0.04
CA GLU A 321 33.17 14.05 -0.30
C GLU A 321 31.89 13.40 0.26
N LYS A 322 31.02 14.14 0.98
CA LYS A 322 29.82 13.61 1.61
C LYS A 322 28.57 13.75 0.73
N VAL A 323 27.58 12.93 1.03
CA VAL A 323 26.37 12.79 0.21
C VAL A 323 25.13 12.78 1.11
N ALA A 324 24.21 13.70 0.88
CA ALA A 324 22.93 13.79 1.53
C ALA A 324 21.89 12.83 0.92
N ILE A 325 20.96 12.31 1.72
CA ILE A 325 19.95 11.35 1.26
C ILE A 325 18.57 11.99 1.30
N PHE A 326 17.86 11.96 0.17
CA PHE A 326 16.48 12.37 0.01
C PHE A 326 15.67 11.21 -0.58
N THR A 327 14.49 10.94 -0.03
CA THR A 327 13.71 9.78 -0.47
C THR A 327 12.20 9.98 -0.25
N ASN A 328 11.42 8.96 -0.54
CA ASN A 328 9.97 8.95 -0.41
C ASN A 328 9.53 7.73 0.41
N ASP A 329 8.32 7.76 0.95
CA ASP A 329 7.67 6.60 1.57
C ASP A 329 8.10 6.35 3.03
N VAL A 330 7.85 7.32 3.93
CA VAL A 330 8.22 7.25 5.36
C VAL A 330 7.73 5.96 6.04
N THR A 331 8.66 5.27 6.68
CA THR A 331 8.41 4.06 7.46
C THR A 331 8.89 4.23 8.92
N PRO A 332 8.50 3.33 9.85
CA PRO A 332 9.06 3.33 11.20
C PRO A 332 10.60 3.29 11.23
N GLU A 333 11.24 2.54 10.31
CA GLU A 333 12.69 2.49 10.21
C GLU A 333 13.27 3.83 9.75
N SER A 334 12.69 4.42 8.69
CA SER A 334 13.23 5.69 8.18
C SER A 334 13.04 6.85 9.14
N VAL A 335 11.98 6.85 9.96
CA VAL A 335 11.81 7.83 11.05
C VAL A 335 12.99 7.81 12.01
N ASP A 336 13.52 6.63 12.35
CA ASP A 336 14.73 6.53 13.17
C ASP A 336 15.94 7.12 12.44
N ARG A 337 16.10 6.85 11.14
CA ARG A 337 17.22 7.38 10.34
C ARG A 337 17.13 8.88 10.11
N ILE A 338 15.91 9.41 9.91
CA ILE A 338 15.66 10.85 9.84
C ILE A 338 15.99 11.52 11.19
N ALA A 339 15.55 10.94 12.30
CA ALA A 339 15.84 11.46 13.64
C ALA A 339 17.33 11.44 13.98
N GLU A 340 18.09 10.46 13.47
CA GLU A 340 19.55 10.37 13.54
C GLU A 340 20.26 11.36 12.58
N GLY A 341 19.52 12.01 11.66
CA GLY A 341 20.06 12.90 10.64
C GLY A 341 20.66 12.19 9.43
N LYS A 342 20.53 10.87 9.33
CA LYS A 342 21.10 10.04 8.23
C LYS A 342 20.33 10.11 6.93
N ILE A 343 19.06 10.46 7.01
CA ILE A 343 18.20 10.86 5.90
C ILE A 343 17.80 12.30 6.17
N VAL A 344 18.02 13.19 5.21
CA VAL A 344 17.75 14.62 5.39
C VAL A 344 16.26 14.87 5.38
N ALA A 345 15.56 14.34 4.39
CA ALA A 345 14.13 14.49 4.22
C ALA A 345 13.52 13.32 3.45
N GLU A 346 12.27 13.02 3.76
CA GLU A 346 11.50 11.96 3.13
C GLU A 346 10.03 12.35 3.04
N THR A 347 9.42 12.15 1.87
CA THR A 347 7.99 12.42 1.72
C THR A 347 7.17 11.28 2.31
N THR A 348 6.21 11.61 3.19
CA THR A 348 5.25 10.63 3.71
C THR A 348 3.97 10.64 2.91
N HIS A 349 3.38 9.47 2.74
CA HIS A 349 2.15 9.22 1.97
C HIS A 349 1.05 8.55 2.80
N GLY A 350 1.23 8.47 4.14
CA GLY A 350 0.21 7.98 5.04
C GLY A 350 -0.10 6.48 4.90
N PHE A 351 0.90 5.61 4.89
CA PHE A 351 0.69 4.16 4.76
C PHE A 351 -0.15 3.54 5.87
N ALA A 352 -0.13 4.11 7.07
CA ALA A 352 -1.02 3.73 8.16
C ALA A 352 -2.48 4.05 7.80
N ASP A 353 -2.71 5.23 7.20
CA ASP A 353 -4.03 5.67 6.75
C ASP A 353 -4.59 4.73 5.67
N TRP A 354 -3.75 4.21 4.76
CA TRP A 354 -4.19 3.27 3.72
C TRP A 354 -4.87 2.03 4.30
N GLY A 355 -4.24 1.41 5.29
CA GLY A 355 -4.80 0.23 5.93
C GLY A 355 -6.01 0.57 6.81
N TRP A 356 -5.93 1.69 7.55
CA TRP A 356 -6.98 2.13 8.45
C TRP A 356 -8.28 2.41 7.72
N PHE A 357 -8.23 3.30 6.72
CA PHE A 357 -9.40 3.64 5.90
C PHE A 357 -9.73 2.55 4.88
N GLY A 358 -8.75 1.80 4.39
CA GLY A 358 -8.98 0.68 3.49
C GLY A 358 -9.90 -0.37 4.09
N THR A 359 -9.72 -0.70 5.36
CA THR A 359 -10.63 -1.62 6.08
C THR A 359 -11.98 -0.97 6.33
N GLU A 360 -12.04 0.29 6.79
CA GLU A 360 -13.29 0.99 6.98
C GLU A 360 -14.13 0.99 5.70
N PHE A 361 -13.54 1.40 4.57
CA PHE A 361 -14.24 1.49 3.30
C PHE A 361 -14.65 0.11 2.77
N ALA A 362 -13.82 -0.92 2.99
CA ALA A 362 -14.19 -2.29 2.66
C ALA A 362 -15.42 -2.74 3.45
N VAL A 363 -15.48 -2.51 4.75
CA VAL A 363 -16.64 -2.84 5.58
C VAL A 363 -17.87 -2.06 5.14
N ARG A 364 -17.75 -0.75 4.88
CA ARG A 364 -18.85 0.06 4.35
C ARG A 364 -19.39 -0.52 3.04
N ARG A 365 -18.51 -0.88 2.09
CA ARG A 365 -18.92 -1.46 0.80
C ARG A 365 -19.58 -2.83 0.96
N ALA A 366 -19.05 -3.68 1.84
CA ALA A 366 -19.66 -4.97 2.16
C ALA A 366 -21.08 -4.82 2.78
N CYS A 367 -21.33 -3.70 3.46
CA CYS A 367 -22.63 -3.31 3.99
C CYS A 367 -23.50 -2.54 2.98
N GLY A 368 -23.08 -2.38 1.73
CA GLY A 368 -23.81 -1.63 0.71
C GLY A 368 -23.80 -0.11 0.91
N LEU A 369 -22.94 0.40 1.79
CA LEU A 369 -22.83 1.82 2.08
C LEU A 369 -21.90 2.54 1.09
N GLU A 370 -22.11 3.82 0.91
CA GLU A 370 -21.25 4.65 0.08
C GLU A 370 -19.92 4.94 0.76
N VAL A 371 -18.86 5.08 -0.06
CA VAL A 371 -17.52 5.51 0.32
C VAL A 371 -17.06 6.66 -0.60
N PRO A 372 -16.11 7.49 -0.18
CA PRO A 372 -15.53 8.49 -1.07
C PRO A 372 -14.94 7.81 -2.32
N GLN A 373 -15.25 8.34 -3.51
CA GLN A 373 -14.64 7.87 -4.76
C GLN A 373 -13.12 8.04 -4.74
N THR A 374 -12.65 9.13 -4.13
CA THR A 374 -11.23 9.46 -3.98
C THR A 374 -10.98 9.92 -2.56
N PHE A 375 -10.00 9.33 -1.91
CA PHE A 375 -9.52 9.71 -0.59
C PHE A 375 -8.04 10.07 -0.69
N ASP A 376 -7.79 11.39 -0.83
CA ASP A 376 -6.46 11.95 -1.03
C ASP A 376 -5.73 12.09 0.31
N ILE A 377 -4.66 11.32 0.48
CA ILE A 377 -3.74 11.44 1.59
C ILE A 377 -2.57 12.32 1.10
N ARG A 378 -2.74 13.62 1.23
CA ARG A 378 -1.81 14.63 0.69
C ARG A 378 -0.38 14.36 1.16
N PRO A 379 0.59 14.21 0.23
CA PRO A 379 2.00 14.03 0.57
C PRO A 379 2.55 15.23 1.33
N ARG A 380 3.37 14.97 2.34
CA ARG A 380 4.05 16.01 3.11
C ARG A 380 5.43 15.54 3.52
N ILE A 381 6.32 16.49 3.85
CA ILE A 381 7.69 16.17 4.18
C ILE A 381 7.85 15.75 5.64
N ALA A 382 8.63 14.71 5.86
CA ALA A 382 9.20 14.31 7.14
C ALA A 382 10.69 14.67 7.15
N TYR A 383 11.13 15.34 8.19
CA TYR A 383 12.52 15.72 8.42
C TYR A 383 12.81 15.67 9.93
N GLN A 384 14.02 15.96 10.36
CA GLN A 384 14.48 15.67 11.73
C GLN A 384 13.55 16.22 12.83
N VAL A 385 12.92 17.38 12.61
CA VAL A 385 12.08 18.05 13.61
C VAL A 385 10.72 17.36 13.80
N ASN A 386 10.11 16.85 12.72
CA ASN A 386 8.73 16.35 12.73
C ASN A 386 8.59 14.82 12.53
N ALA A 387 9.67 14.12 12.18
CA ALA A 387 9.60 12.70 11.81
C ALA A 387 8.89 11.83 12.87
N ARG A 388 9.11 12.09 14.16
CA ARG A 388 8.51 11.34 15.26
C ARG A 388 6.98 11.50 15.39
N GLN A 389 6.38 12.45 14.65
CA GLN A 389 4.92 12.62 14.61
C GLN A 389 4.25 11.55 13.73
N PHE A 390 5.01 10.93 12.81
CA PHE A 390 4.47 9.95 11.87
C PHE A 390 4.53 8.52 12.43
N TYR A 391 5.61 8.14 13.10
CA TYR A 391 5.79 6.80 13.66
C TYR A 391 6.58 6.86 14.97
N PRO A 392 6.45 5.83 15.87
CA PRO A 392 5.76 4.55 15.63
C PRO A 392 4.23 4.59 15.79
N ASP A 393 3.66 5.60 16.41
CA ASP A 393 2.24 5.66 16.76
C ASP A 393 1.57 6.86 16.06
N PRO A 394 1.21 6.72 14.76
CA PRO A 394 0.49 7.77 14.05
C PRO A 394 -0.88 8.01 14.69
N VAL A 395 -1.26 9.28 14.78
CA VAL A 395 -2.59 9.67 15.25
C VAL A 395 -3.57 9.52 14.09
N LEU A 396 -4.42 8.50 14.16
CA LEU A 396 -5.47 8.26 13.17
C LEU A 396 -6.83 8.68 13.74
N PRO A 397 -7.75 9.20 12.90
CA PRO A 397 -9.10 9.50 13.35
C PRO A 397 -9.84 8.20 13.73
N PRO A 398 -10.71 8.24 14.76
CA PRO A 398 -11.53 7.10 15.12
C PRO A 398 -12.54 6.78 14.01
N ILE A 399 -12.78 5.49 13.77
CA ILE A 399 -13.83 5.04 12.85
C ILE A 399 -15.17 5.01 13.59
N ASP A 400 -16.21 5.52 12.95
CA ASP A 400 -17.58 5.47 13.49
C ASP A 400 -18.22 4.09 13.25
N TRP A 401 -17.75 3.08 13.99
CA TRP A 401 -18.27 1.72 13.89
C TRP A 401 -19.74 1.60 14.26
N GLU A 402 -20.22 2.37 15.21
CA GLU A 402 -21.63 2.34 15.61
C GLU A 402 -22.53 2.89 14.49
N GLY A 403 -22.14 4.00 13.86
CA GLY A 403 -22.87 4.55 12.72
C GLY A 403 -22.87 3.59 11.50
N ILE A 404 -21.76 2.88 11.26
CA ILE A 404 -21.70 1.84 10.23
C ILE A 404 -22.65 0.70 10.57
N LYS A 405 -22.64 0.20 11.82
CA LYS A 405 -23.48 -0.88 12.31
C LYS A 405 -24.97 -0.59 12.20
N ASP A 406 -25.37 0.62 12.59
CA ASP A 406 -26.77 1.05 12.51
C ASP A 406 -27.30 1.06 11.07
N SER A 407 -26.40 1.26 10.10
CA SER A 407 -26.70 1.32 8.66
C SER A 407 -26.50 0.00 7.91
N CYS A 408 -25.81 -0.97 8.51
CA CYS A 408 -25.42 -2.28 7.95
C CYS A 408 -26.42 -3.36 8.36
N GLN A 409 -27.65 -3.31 7.84
CA GLN A 409 -28.76 -4.21 8.22
C GLN A 409 -28.79 -5.48 7.37
#